data_557462e957fd869efce7ee35eb7543b7
#
_entry.id   557462e957fd869efce7ee35eb7543b7
#
_cell.length_a   1.000
_cell.length_b   1.000
_cell.length_c   1.000
_cell.angle_alpha   90.00
_cell.angle_beta   90.00
_cell.angle_gamma   90.00
#
_symmetry.space_group_name_H-M   'P 1'
#
loop_
_entity.id
_entity.type
_entity.pdbx_description
1 polymer ?
#
loop_
_entity_poly.entity_id
_entity_poly.type
_entity_poly.pdbx_seq_one_letter_code
_entity_poly.pdbx_strand_id
1 'polypeptide(L)'
;MLSTKNMRKFDTRTQYFRYEVLREVARMAWDGTLLEEILDIPMKIIPGKKPTMRCCVFKERAIVSEQVKMAMGGNPDNDNVIEVMEIACDECPVGGYEVGQHCRGCLAHRCADACKFGAITIDEHQKAHIDKSKCKECGACAKACPYSAISDFKRPCQQACKIGAITMNEDQEAKIDNDKCIACGACVYQCPFGAINEKSYILQVINMIKDSDHGKNYKVYAAVAPAIAGQFIYAKRGQVISGIKALGFDEVVEVALGADMTTWRESQELREKGMLTSSCCPAFVSYVEKNFPDMLPYVSSTLSPMAMIGKHIKEQDPTAKVVFIGPCTAKKMEIRKGDGCTVYRQCTDF
;
A
#
# COMPACT_ATOMS: atom_id res chain seq x y z
N MET A 1 15.87 -13.75 -15.37
CA MET A 1 14.49 -13.79 -15.95
C MET A 1 13.52 -14.09 -14.82
N LEU A 2 12.57 -13.20 -14.57
CA LEU A 2 11.50 -13.43 -13.61
C LEU A 2 10.73 -14.69 -14.03
N SER A 3 10.75 -15.72 -13.17
CA SER A 3 10.16 -17.04 -13.52
C SER A 3 8.64 -16.94 -13.64
N THR A 4 8.08 -17.27 -14.81
CA THR A 4 6.62 -17.31 -15.03
C THR A 4 5.90 -18.33 -14.13
N LYS A 5 6.58 -19.37 -13.65
CA LYS A 5 6.03 -20.35 -12.70
C LYS A 5 5.70 -19.75 -11.34
N ASN A 6 6.55 -18.84 -10.83
CA ASN A 6 6.34 -18.20 -9.54
C ASN A 6 5.33 -17.04 -9.61
N MET A 7 5.16 -16.42 -10.78
CA MET A 7 4.18 -15.35 -10.99
C MET A 7 2.72 -15.75 -10.71
N ARG A 8 2.38 -17.04 -10.86
CA ARG A 8 1.00 -17.53 -10.60
C ARG A 8 0.55 -17.42 -9.15
N LYS A 9 1.46 -17.10 -8.23
CA LYS A 9 1.18 -16.91 -6.79
C LYS A 9 0.87 -15.45 -6.44
N PHE A 10 1.02 -14.52 -7.37
CA PHE A 10 0.83 -13.10 -7.19
C PHE A 10 -0.24 -12.58 -8.14
N ASP A 11 -1.06 -11.64 -7.68
CA ASP A 11 -2.14 -11.05 -8.48
C ASP A 11 -1.57 -10.20 -9.63
N THR A 12 -0.43 -9.54 -9.40
CA THR A 12 0.19 -8.65 -10.37
C THR A 12 1.69 -8.89 -10.51
N ARG A 13 2.25 -8.48 -11.66
CA ARG A 13 3.70 -8.51 -11.86
C ARG A 13 4.44 -7.53 -10.95
N THR A 14 3.81 -6.42 -10.60
CA THR A 14 4.39 -5.42 -9.69
C THR A 14 4.56 -5.98 -8.29
N GLN A 15 3.58 -6.75 -7.79
CA GLN A 15 3.71 -7.46 -6.50
C GLN A 15 4.81 -8.51 -6.55
N TYR A 16 4.89 -9.30 -7.61
CA TYR A 16 5.96 -10.29 -7.76
C TYR A 16 7.35 -9.64 -7.80
N PHE A 17 7.48 -8.53 -8.51
CA PHE A 17 8.73 -7.78 -8.59
C PHE A 17 9.16 -7.23 -7.22
N ARG A 18 8.21 -6.64 -6.48
CA ARG A 18 8.44 -6.20 -5.10
C ARG A 18 8.88 -7.35 -4.20
N TYR A 19 8.23 -8.50 -4.30
CA TYR A 19 8.61 -9.71 -3.56
C TYR A 19 10.06 -10.14 -3.85
N GLU A 20 10.49 -10.14 -5.11
CA GLU A 20 11.86 -10.50 -5.48
C GLU A 20 12.89 -9.54 -4.83
N VAL A 21 12.59 -8.24 -4.80
CA VAL A 21 13.44 -7.25 -4.12
C VAL A 21 13.49 -7.52 -2.62
N LEU A 22 12.33 -7.67 -1.97
CA LEU A 22 12.25 -7.95 -0.53
C LEU A 22 12.97 -9.24 -0.16
N ARG A 23 12.82 -10.29 -0.98
CA ARG A 23 13.49 -11.58 -0.77
C ARG A 23 15.01 -11.43 -0.82
N GLU A 24 15.53 -10.69 -1.80
CA GLU A 24 16.98 -10.52 -1.94
C GLU A 24 17.56 -9.66 -0.81
N VAL A 25 16.87 -8.59 -0.44
CA VAL A 25 17.23 -7.76 0.73
C VAL A 25 17.23 -8.59 2.03
N ALA A 26 16.18 -9.40 2.24
CA ALA A 26 16.08 -10.26 3.43
C ALA A 26 17.20 -11.29 3.46
N ARG A 27 17.49 -11.97 2.34
CA ARG A 27 18.56 -12.96 2.24
C ARG A 27 19.91 -12.35 2.62
N MET A 28 20.27 -11.22 2.01
CA MET A 28 21.52 -10.53 2.32
C MET A 28 21.57 -10.03 3.77
N ALA A 29 20.43 -9.59 4.31
CA ALA A 29 20.36 -9.19 5.71
C ALA A 29 20.60 -10.38 6.66
N TRP A 30 20.05 -11.58 6.35
CA TRP A 30 20.33 -12.79 7.09
C TRP A 30 21.81 -13.21 7.02
N ASP A 31 22.39 -13.13 5.80
CA ASP A 31 23.79 -13.48 5.55
C ASP A 31 24.78 -12.45 6.12
N GLY A 32 24.31 -11.24 6.49
CA GLY A 32 25.14 -10.15 6.99
C GLY A 32 25.88 -9.36 5.90
N THR A 33 25.61 -9.63 4.62
CA THR A 33 26.31 -9.03 3.46
C THR A 33 25.58 -7.81 2.87
N LEU A 34 24.44 -7.44 3.44
CA LEU A 34 23.55 -6.42 2.84
C LEU A 34 24.26 -5.09 2.56
N LEU A 35 25.05 -4.57 3.50
CA LEU A 35 25.72 -3.28 3.32
C LEU A 35 26.83 -3.31 2.26
N GLU A 36 27.45 -4.47 2.07
CA GLU A 36 28.52 -4.65 1.09
C GLU A 36 27.98 -4.87 -0.33
N GLU A 37 26.86 -5.58 -0.45
CA GLU A 37 26.31 -6.03 -1.73
C GLU A 37 25.02 -5.31 -2.17
N ILE A 38 24.55 -4.31 -1.42
CA ILE A 38 23.26 -3.64 -1.70
C ILE A 38 23.20 -3.04 -3.11
N LEU A 39 24.32 -2.53 -3.61
CA LEU A 39 24.40 -1.93 -4.95
C LEU A 39 24.33 -2.97 -6.08
N ASP A 40 24.54 -4.24 -5.77
CA ASP A 40 24.47 -5.35 -6.74
C ASP A 40 23.04 -5.86 -6.93
N ILE A 41 22.12 -5.59 -6.00
CA ILE A 41 20.74 -6.06 -6.06
C ILE A 41 20.07 -5.74 -7.41
N PRO A 42 20.17 -4.50 -7.97
CA PRO A 42 19.57 -4.18 -9.25
C PRO A 42 20.10 -5.06 -10.40
N MET A 43 21.39 -5.38 -10.36
CA MET A 43 22.01 -6.27 -11.35
C MET A 43 21.60 -7.73 -11.18
N LYS A 44 21.43 -8.19 -9.94
CA LYS A 44 20.97 -9.54 -9.61
C LYS A 44 19.53 -9.77 -10.07
N ILE A 45 18.65 -8.77 -9.87
CA ILE A 45 17.23 -8.87 -10.25
C ILE A 45 17.04 -8.66 -11.76
N ILE A 46 17.76 -7.69 -12.36
CA ILE A 46 17.72 -7.36 -13.79
C ILE A 46 19.11 -7.60 -14.41
N PRO A 47 19.50 -8.86 -14.64
CA PRO A 47 20.86 -9.20 -15.12
C PRO A 47 21.06 -8.93 -16.63
N GLY A 48 19.97 -8.84 -17.40
CA GLY A 48 20.02 -8.72 -18.85
C GLY A 48 20.46 -7.33 -19.35
N LYS A 49 20.78 -7.25 -20.64
CA LYS A 49 21.03 -5.98 -21.34
C LYS A 49 19.77 -5.40 -21.98
N LYS A 50 18.71 -6.21 -22.12
CA LYS A 50 17.43 -5.81 -22.70
C LYS A 50 16.42 -5.53 -21.59
N PRO A 51 15.61 -4.47 -21.72
CA PRO A 51 14.55 -4.19 -20.77
C PRO A 51 13.48 -5.28 -20.81
N THR A 52 12.81 -5.49 -19.70
CA THR A 52 11.74 -6.48 -19.53
C THR A 52 10.39 -5.88 -19.22
N MET A 53 10.37 -4.69 -18.61
CA MET A 53 9.14 -4.04 -18.10
C MET A 53 9.08 -2.54 -18.42
N ARG A 54 10.20 -1.90 -18.76
CA ARG A 54 10.30 -0.44 -18.97
C ARG A 54 11.03 -0.12 -20.28
N CYS A 55 11.17 1.17 -20.56
CA CYS A 55 11.81 1.67 -21.79
C CYS A 55 13.27 1.21 -21.94
N CYS A 56 14.01 1.08 -20.84
CA CYS A 56 15.41 0.63 -20.88
C CYS A 56 15.82 -0.06 -19.56
N VAL A 57 16.86 -0.87 -19.65
CA VAL A 57 17.41 -1.63 -18.53
C VAL A 57 17.96 -0.74 -17.41
N PHE A 58 18.45 0.45 -17.74
CA PHE A 58 18.98 1.39 -16.75
C PHE A 58 17.88 1.95 -15.87
N LYS A 59 16.73 2.31 -16.46
CA LYS A 59 15.55 2.74 -15.73
C LYS A 59 14.99 1.63 -14.85
N GLU A 60 14.92 0.40 -15.35
CA GLU A 60 14.50 -0.74 -14.55
C GLU A 60 15.38 -0.92 -13.32
N ARG A 61 16.70 -0.85 -13.48
CA ARG A 61 17.64 -0.97 -12.35
C ARG A 61 17.53 0.19 -11.37
N ALA A 62 17.34 1.41 -11.86
CA ALA A 62 17.11 2.57 -10.99
C ALA A 62 15.81 2.41 -10.18
N ILE A 63 14.74 1.90 -10.76
CA ILE A 63 13.50 1.56 -10.06
C ILE A 63 13.74 0.47 -9.00
N VAL A 64 14.56 -0.56 -9.31
CA VAL A 64 14.94 -1.57 -8.30
C VAL A 64 15.68 -0.92 -7.14
N SER A 65 16.60 0.03 -7.40
CA SER A 65 17.31 0.75 -6.34
C SER A 65 16.36 1.52 -5.42
N GLU A 66 15.33 2.18 -5.98
CA GLU A 66 14.29 2.84 -5.17
C GLU A 66 13.43 1.81 -4.39
N GLN A 67 13.12 0.66 -4.99
CA GLN A 67 12.44 -0.44 -4.30
C GLN A 67 13.28 -0.99 -3.13
N VAL A 68 14.61 -1.07 -3.29
CA VAL A 68 15.52 -1.46 -2.20
C VAL A 68 15.46 -0.46 -1.05
N LYS A 69 15.43 0.86 -1.33
CA LYS A 69 15.23 1.88 -0.28
C LYS A 69 13.91 1.65 0.46
N MET A 70 12.82 1.35 -0.27
CA MET A 70 11.52 1.03 0.35
C MET A 70 11.59 -0.24 1.21
N ALA A 71 12.34 -1.26 0.76
CA ALA A 71 12.59 -2.48 1.51
C ALA A 71 13.40 -2.24 2.80
N MET A 72 14.22 -1.19 2.81
CA MET A 72 15.02 -0.77 3.97
C MET A 72 14.28 0.17 4.93
N GLY A 73 13.03 0.53 4.65
CA GLY A 73 12.21 1.38 5.52
C GLY A 73 11.78 2.71 4.89
N GLY A 74 12.13 2.96 3.63
CA GLY A 74 11.77 4.18 2.90
C GLY A 74 12.42 5.46 3.44
N ASN A 75 11.81 6.62 3.17
CA ASN A 75 12.29 7.90 3.65
C ASN A 75 11.93 8.08 5.15
N PRO A 76 12.91 8.24 6.05
CA PRO A 76 12.65 8.43 7.47
C PRO A 76 11.92 9.75 7.78
N ASP A 77 12.10 10.78 6.96
CA ASP A 77 11.48 12.11 7.15
C ASP A 77 10.00 12.14 6.74
N ASN A 78 9.52 11.10 6.07
CA ASN A 78 8.11 10.98 5.73
C ASN A 78 7.38 10.16 6.80
N ASP A 79 6.44 10.78 7.51
CA ASP A 79 5.64 10.12 8.54
C ASP A 79 4.66 9.09 7.97
N ASN A 80 4.31 9.17 6.68
CA ASN A 80 3.45 8.20 6.05
C ASN A 80 4.19 6.88 5.79
N VAL A 81 3.46 5.77 5.91
CA VAL A 81 3.97 4.43 5.52
C VAL A 81 3.87 4.17 4.02
N ILE A 82 3.15 5.02 3.28
CA ILE A 82 2.99 4.92 1.82
C ILE A 82 3.82 6.03 1.17
N GLU A 83 4.63 5.66 0.20
CA GLU A 83 5.48 6.57 -0.55
C GLU A 83 5.33 6.39 -2.06
N VAL A 84 5.67 7.44 -2.80
CA VAL A 84 5.73 7.44 -4.26
C VAL A 84 7.18 7.42 -4.69
N MET A 85 7.52 6.48 -5.56
CA MET A 85 8.79 6.46 -6.27
C MET A 85 8.61 7.26 -7.57
N GLU A 86 9.10 8.47 -7.60
CA GLU A 86 8.94 9.43 -8.70
C GLU A 86 9.40 8.84 -10.03
N ILE A 87 10.59 8.24 -10.05
CA ILE A 87 11.18 7.60 -11.24
C ILE A 87 10.29 6.51 -11.88
N ALA A 88 9.37 5.94 -11.12
CA ALA A 88 8.45 4.92 -11.60
C ALA A 88 7.05 5.49 -11.92
N CYS A 89 6.78 6.75 -11.60
CA CYS A 89 5.47 7.38 -11.74
C CYS A 89 5.25 8.11 -13.09
N ASP A 90 6.26 8.25 -13.89
CA ASP A 90 6.32 9.06 -15.12
C ASP A 90 5.59 8.46 -16.33
N GLU A 91 5.31 7.15 -16.36
CA GLU A 91 4.69 6.49 -17.50
C GLU A 91 3.16 6.52 -17.49
N CYS A 92 2.54 7.04 -16.45
CA CYS A 92 1.10 7.24 -16.43
C CYS A 92 0.70 8.41 -17.35
N PRO A 93 -0.38 8.28 -18.13
CA PRO A 93 -0.87 9.39 -18.94
C PRO A 93 -1.26 10.57 -18.03
N VAL A 94 -1.15 11.77 -18.56
CA VAL A 94 -1.75 12.97 -17.93
C VAL A 94 -3.25 12.74 -17.80
N GLY A 95 -3.78 12.81 -16.59
CA GLY A 95 -5.19 12.58 -16.33
C GLY A 95 -6.13 13.60 -16.99
N GLY A 96 -7.42 13.40 -16.83
CA GLY A 96 -8.47 14.29 -17.29
C GLY A 96 -9.19 13.82 -18.55
N TYR A 97 -10.04 14.67 -19.11
CA TYR A 97 -10.85 14.32 -20.28
C TYR A 97 -10.02 14.28 -21.56
N GLU A 98 -10.20 13.22 -22.35
CA GLU A 98 -9.56 13.03 -23.65
C GLU A 98 -10.58 12.59 -24.70
N VAL A 99 -10.34 13.01 -25.95
CA VAL A 99 -11.13 12.57 -27.11
C VAL A 99 -10.49 11.30 -27.67
N GLY A 100 -11.22 10.20 -27.58
CA GLY A 100 -10.78 8.91 -28.10
C GLY A 100 -10.99 8.75 -29.61
N GLN A 101 -10.49 7.65 -30.15
CA GLN A 101 -10.61 7.30 -31.59
C GLN A 101 -12.08 7.13 -32.06
N HIS A 102 -13.02 7.00 -31.15
CA HIS A 102 -14.46 6.91 -31.44
C HIS A 102 -15.07 8.24 -31.85
N CYS A 103 -14.34 9.35 -31.80
CA CYS A 103 -14.82 10.63 -32.32
C CYS A 103 -15.14 10.50 -33.81
N ARG A 104 -16.38 10.80 -34.18
CA ARG A 104 -16.87 10.67 -35.55
C ARG A 104 -16.78 11.99 -36.38
N GLY A 105 -16.30 13.07 -35.78
CA GLY A 105 -16.29 14.36 -36.47
C GLY A 105 -17.69 14.81 -36.82
N CYS A 106 -18.64 14.74 -35.89
CA CYS A 106 -20.04 15.04 -36.15
C CYS A 106 -20.25 16.54 -36.35
N LEU A 107 -21.12 16.91 -37.32
CA LEU A 107 -21.41 18.30 -37.63
C LEU A 107 -22.05 19.11 -36.49
N ALA A 108 -22.67 18.40 -35.53
CA ALA A 108 -23.36 19.05 -34.41
C ALA A 108 -22.41 19.63 -33.35
N HIS A 109 -21.16 19.26 -33.34
CA HIS A 109 -20.09 19.71 -32.40
C HIS A 109 -20.55 19.99 -30.96
N ARG A 110 -21.55 19.24 -30.46
CA ARG A 110 -22.14 19.43 -29.11
C ARG A 110 -21.10 19.47 -27.97
N CYS A 111 -19.98 18.78 -28.13
CA CYS A 111 -18.90 18.81 -27.15
C CYS A 111 -18.24 20.20 -27.07
N ALA A 112 -18.04 20.87 -28.21
CA ALA A 112 -17.49 22.21 -28.26
C ALA A 112 -18.49 23.23 -27.71
N ASP A 113 -19.76 23.14 -28.11
CA ASP A 113 -20.83 24.04 -27.62
C ASP A 113 -21.07 23.91 -26.12
N ALA A 114 -20.91 22.69 -25.56
CA ALA A 114 -21.04 22.46 -24.13
C ALA A 114 -19.83 22.98 -23.31
N CYS A 115 -18.71 23.32 -23.96
CA CYS A 115 -17.51 23.76 -23.29
C CYS A 115 -17.51 25.26 -23.00
N LYS A 116 -17.93 25.66 -21.79
CA LYS A 116 -17.94 27.05 -21.34
C LYS A 116 -16.56 27.73 -21.30
N PHE A 117 -15.50 26.95 -21.34
CA PHE A 117 -14.09 27.41 -21.20
C PHE A 117 -13.40 27.51 -22.57
N GLY A 118 -14.06 27.17 -23.66
CA GLY A 118 -13.46 27.19 -25.00
C GLY A 118 -12.25 26.25 -25.13
N ALA A 119 -12.24 25.18 -24.37
CA ALA A 119 -11.12 24.23 -24.34
C ALA A 119 -11.20 23.16 -25.45
N ILE A 120 -12.24 23.19 -26.29
CA ILE A 120 -12.39 22.22 -27.36
C ILE A 120 -12.26 22.91 -28.72
N THR A 121 -11.32 22.41 -29.50
CA THR A 121 -11.10 22.80 -30.89
C THR A 121 -11.47 21.64 -31.82
N ILE A 122 -11.86 21.99 -33.06
CA ILE A 122 -12.19 21.02 -34.10
C ILE A 122 -11.11 21.13 -35.18
N ASP A 123 -10.53 20.01 -35.57
CA ASP A 123 -9.50 19.98 -36.61
C ASP A 123 -10.11 19.96 -38.04
N GLU A 124 -9.24 19.97 -39.06
CA GLU A 124 -9.60 19.87 -40.48
C GLU A 124 -10.35 18.58 -40.84
N HIS A 125 -10.22 17.53 -40.07
CA HIS A 125 -10.93 16.26 -40.20
C HIS A 125 -12.23 16.22 -39.35
N GLN A 126 -12.67 17.38 -38.86
CA GLN A 126 -13.83 17.54 -37.99
C GLN A 126 -13.74 16.84 -36.64
N LYS A 127 -12.54 16.43 -36.22
CA LYS A 127 -12.33 15.76 -34.91
C LYS A 127 -12.11 16.78 -33.82
N ALA A 128 -12.69 16.49 -32.66
CA ALA A 128 -12.51 17.32 -31.48
C ALA A 128 -11.18 17.06 -30.81
N HIS A 129 -10.55 18.12 -30.31
CA HIS A 129 -9.34 18.07 -29.46
C HIS A 129 -9.56 18.90 -28.20
N ILE A 130 -9.04 18.44 -27.07
CA ILE A 130 -9.15 19.15 -25.78
C ILE A 130 -7.82 19.81 -25.45
N ASP A 131 -7.83 21.13 -25.36
CA ASP A 131 -6.71 21.92 -24.85
C ASP A 131 -6.66 21.78 -23.32
N LYS A 132 -5.70 21.00 -22.82
CA LYS A 132 -5.53 20.73 -21.40
C LYS A 132 -5.24 21.99 -20.58
N SER A 133 -4.63 23.02 -21.16
CA SER A 133 -4.33 24.28 -20.46
C SER A 133 -5.60 25.07 -20.10
N LYS A 134 -6.65 24.95 -20.92
CA LYS A 134 -7.94 25.60 -20.72
C LYS A 134 -8.98 24.72 -20.05
N CYS A 135 -8.80 23.40 -20.10
CA CYS A 135 -9.75 22.44 -19.58
C CYS A 135 -9.86 22.51 -18.05
N LYS A 136 -11.09 22.65 -17.54
CA LYS A 136 -11.39 22.65 -16.09
C LYS A 136 -11.97 21.31 -15.62
N GLU A 137 -11.86 20.25 -16.42
CA GLU A 137 -12.27 18.88 -16.10
C GLU A 137 -13.74 18.75 -15.61
N CYS A 138 -14.63 19.62 -16.07
CA CYS A 138 -16.02 19.67 -15.63
C CYS A 138 -16.92 18.57 -16.24
N GLY A 139 -16.47 17.86 -17.26
CA GLY A 139 -17.16 16.74 -17.90
C GLY A 139 -18.35 17.10 -18.79
N ALA A 140 -18.64 18.38 -19.01
CA ALA A 140 -19.78 18.81 -19.83
C ALA A 140 -19.70 18.27 -21.27
N CYS A 141 -18.52 18.29 -21.87
CA CYS A 141 -18.28 17.77 -23.22
C CYS A 141 -18.49 16.25 -23.31
N ALA A 142 -18.10 15.49 -22.31
CA ALA A 142 -18.30 14.05 -22.28
C ALA A 142 -19.79 13.70 -22.20
N LYS A 143 -20.55 14.40 -21.36
CA LYS A 143 -22.01 14.24 -21.26
C LYS A 143 -22.74 14.63 -22.53
N ALA A 144 -22.23 15.63 -23.26
CA ALA A 144 -22.83 16.12 -24.49
C ALA A 144 -22.52 15.25 -25.71
N CYS A 145 -21.49 14.41 -25.67
CA CYS A 145 -21.06 13.58 -26.78
C CYS A 145 -21.99 12.38 -26.99
N PRO A 146 -22.73 12.31 -28.15
CA PRO A 146 -23.66 11.21 -28.39
C PRO A 146 -22.96 9.87 -28.67
N TYR A 147 -21.66 9.91 -28.98
CA TYR A 147 -20.86 8.73 -29.27
C TYR A 147 -20.01 8.25 -28.08
N SER A 148 -20.13 8.90 -26.91
CA SER A 148 -19.28 8.63 -25.73
C SER A 148 -17.77 8.61 -26.07
N ALA A 149 -17.38 9.45 -27.03
CA ALA A 149 -16.01 9.51 -27.54
C ALA A 149 -15.07 10.31 -26.64
N ILE A 150 -15.58 10.94 -25.58
CA ILE A 150 -14.79 11.71 -24.61
C ILE A 150 -14.85 10.99 -23.28
N SER A 151 -13.70 10.58 -22.78
CA SER A 151 -13.57 9.80 -21.54
C SER A 151 -12.71 10.53 -20.50
N ASP A 152 -13.04 10.34 -19.23
CA ASP A 152 -12.25 10.82 -18.10
C ASP A 152 -11.21 9.77 -17.72
N PHE A 153 -9.95 10.06 -18.01
CA PHE A 153 -8.81 9.18 -17.72
C PHE A 153 -8.16 9.60 -16.40
N LYS A 154 -8.81 9.30 -15.28
CA LYS A 154 -8.17 9.42 -13.98
C LYS A 154 -7.15 8.31 -13.79
N ARG A 155 -6.00 8.64 -13.21
CA ARG A 155 -4.99 7.65 -12.88
C ARG A 155 -5.56 6.64 -11.87
N PRO A 156 -5.20 5.35 -11.96
CA PRO A 156 -5.72 4.31 -11.06
C PRO A 156 -5.56 4.65 -9.57
N CYS A 157 -4.45 5.28 -9.19
CA CYS A 157 -4.20 5.70 -7.81
C CYS A 157 -5.19 6.79 -7.34
N GLN A 158 -5.53 7.77 -8.21
CA GLN A 158 -6.52 8.80 -7.90
C GLN A 158 -7.93 8.21 -7.80
N GLN A 159 -8.30 7.29 -8.71
CA GLN A 159 -9.60 6.62 -8.67
C GLN A 159 -9.77 5.75 -7.42
N ALA A 160 -8.69 5.11 -6.98
CA ALA A 160 -8.68 4.28 -5.78
C ALA A 160 -8.78 5.09 -4.49
N CYS A 161 -8.29 6.33 -4.50
CA CYS A 161 -8.27 7.19 -3.32
C CYS A 161 -9.64 7.85 -3.09
N LYS A 162 -10.50 7.20 -2.30
CA LYS A 162 -11.87 7.68 -2.02
C LYS A 162 -11.93 8.97 -1.21
N ILE A 163 -10.84 9.31 -0.51
CA ILE A 163 -10.73 10.53 0.29
C ILE A 163 -10.02 11.68 -0.44
N GLY A 164 -9.63 11.49 -1.71
CA GLY A 164 -9.00 12.53 -2.52
C GLY A 164 -7.62 12.98 -2.01
N ALA A 165 -6.88 12.11 -1.33
CA ALA A 165 -5.54 12.42 -0.80
C ALA A 165 -4.42 12.37 -1.87
N ILE A 166 -4.73 12.03 -3.13
CA ILE A 166 -3.72 11.92 -4.20
C ILE A 166 -3.94 13.02 -5.23
N THR A 167 -2.95 13.87 -5.36
CA THR A 167 -2.85 14.92 -6.37
C THR A 167 -1.65 14.65 -7.27
N MET A 168 -1.49 15.45 -8.33
CA MET A 168 -0.29 15.44 -9.18
C MET A 168 0.52 16.70 -8.88
N ASN A 169 1.84 16.55 -8.86
CA ASN A 169 2.78 17.67 -8.81
C ASN A 169 2.95 18.32 -10.22
N GLU A 170 3.83 19.31 -10.33
CA GLU A 170 4.11 20.01 -11.61
C GLU A 170 4.72 19.08 -12.66
N ASP A 171 5.49 18.08 -12.23
CA ASP A 171 6.11 17.06 -13.09
C ASP A 171 5.14 15.90 -13.42
N GLN A 172 3.87 16.06 -13.08
CA GLN A 172 2.84 15.03 -13.29
C GLN A 172 3.08 13.72 -12.55
N GLU A 173 3.78 13.75 -11.43
CA GLU A 173 3.95 12.62 -10.53
C GLU A 173 2.90 12.65 -9.41
N ALA A 174 2.56 11.48 -8.88
CA ALA A 174 1.59 11.40 -7.79
C ALA A 174 2.19 11.95 -6.50
N LYS A 175 1.44 12.83 -5.84
CA LYS A 175 1.76 13.37 -4.51
C LYS A 175 0.68 12.98 -3.52
N ILE A 176 1.08 12.47 -2.37
CA ILE A 176 0.16 12.06 -1.30
C ILE A 176 0.09 13.18 -0.26
N ASP A 177 -1.11 13.68 -0.02
CA ASP A 177 -1.43 14.59 1.07
C ASP A 177 -1.54 13.78 2.38
N ASN A 178 -0.53 13.87 3.24
CA ASN A 178 -0.46 13.11 4.49
C ASN A 178 -1.57 13.51 5.48
N ASP A 179 -2.03 14.76 5.43
CA ASP A 179 -3.10 15.23 6.32
C ASP A 179 -4.44 14.59 5.97
N LYS A 180 -4.66 14.26 4.69
CA LYS A 180 -5.84 13.55 4.24
C LYS A 180 -5.67 12.03 4.23
N CYS A 181 -4.47 11.54 4.00
CA CYS A 181 -4.21 10.11 3.82
C CYS A 181 -4.56 9.31 5.09
N ILE A 182 -5.31 8.22 4.91
CA ILE A 182 -5.69 7.28 5.99
C ILE A 182 -4.89 5.97 5.92
N ALA A 183 -3.84 5.92 5.13
CA ALA A 183 -2.94 4.78 4.95
C ALA A 183 -3.64 3.45 4.60
N CYS A 184 -4.78 3.48 3.91
CA CYS A 184 -5.55 2.28 3.58
C CYS A 184 -4.90 1.34 2.55
N GLY A 185 -3.86 1.78 1.83
CA GLY A 185 -3.12 0.97 0.85
C GLY A 185 -3.78 0.79 -0.52
N ALA A 186 -5.00 1.31 -0.76
CA ALA A 186 -5.70 1.11 -2.03
C ALA A 186 -4.91 1.60 -3.26
N CYS A 187 -4.19 2.71 -3.14
CA CYS A 187 -3.35 3.27 -4.20
C CYS A 187 -2.12 2.39 -4.50
N VAL A 188 -1.57 1.70 -3.49
CA VAL A 188 -0.47 0.75 -3.64
C VAL A 188 -0.90 -0.41 -4.52
N TYR A 189 -2.05 -1.01 -4.21
CA TYR A 189 -2.61 -2.14 -4.95
C TYR A 189 -2.97 -1.78 -6.40
N GLN A 190 -3.54 -0.58 -6.61
CA GLN A 190 -4.04 -0.16 -7.92
C GLN A 190 -2.96 0.44 -8.85
N CYS A 191 -1.75 0.70 -8.36
CA CYS A 191 -0.71 1.28 -9.20
C CYS A 191 -0.16 0.26 -10.21
N PRO A 192 -0.44 0.39 -11.52
CA PRO A 192 -0.03 -0.60 -12.52
C PRO A 192 1.49 -0.59 -12.76
N PHE A 193 2.16 0.49 -12.39
CA PHE A 193 3.60 0.66 -12.54
C PHE A 193 4.39 0.33 -11.28
N GLY A 194 3.71 0.03 -10.16
CA GLY A 194 4.36 -0.21 -8.88
C GLY A 194 5.13 1.01 -8.34
N ALA A 195 4.73 2.22 -8.75
CA ALA A 195 5.35 3.47 -8.30
C ALA A 195 4.97 3.83 -6.86
N ILE A 196 3.79 3.42 -6.41
CA ILE A 196 3.33 3.67 -5.04
C ILE A 196 3.55 2.41 -4.23
N ASN A 197 4.33 2.53 -3.15
CA ASN A 197 4.69 1.42 -2.29
C ASN A 197 4.51 1.78 -0.82
N GLU A 198 4.46 0.75 0.01
CA GLU A 198 4.52 0.88 1.45
C GLU A 198 5.92 0.56 1.97
N LYS A 199 6.32 1.24 3.04
CA LYS A 199 7.57 0.99 3.75
C LYS A 199 7.59 -0.44 4.29
N SER A 200 8.73 -1.11 4.17
CA SER A 200 8.94 -2.43 4.76
C SER A 200 9.68 -2.30 6.09
N TYR A 201 9.36 -3.20 7.00
CA TYR A 201 10.04 -3.34 8.31
C TYR A 201 10.81 -4.65 8.41
N ILE A 202 11.05 -5.34 7.29
CA ILE A 202 11.66 -6.67 7.26
C ILE A 202 13.06 -6.69 7.91
N LEU A 203 13.88 -5.65 7.69
CA LEU A 203 15.23 -5.57 8.28
C LEU A 203 15.19 -5.47 9.79
N GLN A 204 14.27 -4.67 10.32
CA GLN A 204 14.12 -4.52 11.77
C GLN A 204 13.64 -5.83 12.41
N VAL A 205 12.77 -6.58 11.71
CA VAL A 205 12.33 -7.91 12.18
C VAL A 205 13.48 -8.90 12.17
N ILE A 206 14.27 -8.94 11.09
CA ILE A 206 15.46 -9.80 11.00
C ILE A 206 16.44 -9.49 12.13
N ASN A 207 16.75 -8.22 12.36
CA ASN A 207 17.64 -7.82 13.46
C ASN A 207 17.06 -8.19 14.82
N MET A 208 15.76 -7.99 15.05
CA MET A 208 15.09 -8.37 16.27
C MET A 208 15.18 -9.88 16.54
N ILE A 209 15.03 -10.72 15.52
CA ILE A 209 15.18 -12.17 15.64
C ILE A 209 16.64 -12.54 15.94
N LYS A 210 17.61 -11.94 15.25
CA LYS A 210 19.03 -12.16 15.51
C LYS A 210 19.44 -11.76 16.92
N ASP A 211 19.01 -10.58 17.35
CA ASP A 211 19.34 -10.02 18.67
C ASP A 211 18.66 -10.80 19.82
N SER A 212 17.60 -11.57 19.53
CA SER A 212 16.95 -12.43 20.54
C SER A 212 17.83 -13.59 21.00
N ASP A 213 18.83 -13.98 20.21
CA ASP A 213 19.70 -15.14 20.43
C ASP A 213 18.89 -16.40 20.82
N HIS A 214 17.96 -16.76 19.95
CA HIS A 214 17.05 -17.90 20.17
C HIS A 214 16.28 -17.82 21.50
N GLY A 215 15.76 -16.65 21.80
CA GLY A 215 14.93 -16.39 22.99
C GLY A 215 15.71 -16.22 24.30
N LYS A 216 17.06 -16.18 24.30
CA LYS A 216 17.88 -15.99 25.52
C LYS A 216 17.79 -14.56 26.03
N ASN A 217 17.81 -13.56 25.12
CA ASN A 217 17.75 -12.15 25.51
C ASN A 217 16.30 -11.71 25.73
N TYR A 218 15.40 -12.13 24.86
CA TYR A 218 13.95 -11.91 24.90
C TYR A 218 13.28 -12.83 23.87
N LYS A 219 12.01 -13.16 24.11
CA LYS A 219 11.23 -13.95 23.14
C LYS A 219 10.65 -13.05 22.03
N VAL A 220 10.65 -13.57 20.81
CA VAL A 220 10.01 -12.92 19.65
C VAL A 220 8.74 -13.67 19.28
N TYR A 221 7.60 -13.01 19.44
CA TYR A 221 6.28 -13.55 19.11
C TYR A 221 5.86 -13.11 17.72
N ALA A 222 5.39 -14.04 16.89
CA ALA A 222 4.70 -13.74 15.64
C ALA A 222 3.18 -13.66 15.90
N ALA A 223 2.61 -12.46 15.88
CA ALA A 223 1.16 -12.25 15.92
C ALA A 223 0.62 -12.28 14.49
N VAL A 224 -0.07 -13.35 14.12
CA VAL A 224 -0.43 -13.65 12.73
C VAL A 224 -1.89 -13.27 12.45
N ALA A 225 -2.10 -12.45 11.40
CA ALA A 225 -3.45 -12.07 10.97
C ALA A 225 -4.24 -13.27 10.42
N PRO A 226 -5.58 -13.30 10.59
CA PRO A 226 -6.43 -14.38 10.05
C PRO A 226 -6.30 -14.58 8.53
N ALA A 227 -5.91 -13.55 7.78
CA ALA A 227 -5.67 -13.61 6.33
C ALA A 227 -4.62 -14.65 5.91
N ILE A 228 -3.74 -15.09 6.82
CA ILE A 228 -2.75 -16.15 6.57
C ILE A 228 -3.41 -17.45 6.10
N ALA A 229 -4.63 -17.73 6.54
CA ALA A 229 -5.36 -18.95 6.17
C ALA A 229 -5.66 -19.03 4.66
N GLY A 230 -5.84 -17.87 4.00
CA GLY A 230 -6.05 -17.81 2.55
C GLY A 230 -4.76 -17.67 1.75
N GLN A 231 -3.65 -17.28 2.39
CA GLN A 231 -2.39 -17.00 1.70
C GLN A 231 -1.61 -18.28 1.36
N PHE A 232 -1.59 -19.27 2.24
CA PHE A 232 -0.83 -20.51 2.10
C PHE A 232 -1.75 -21.72 1.86
N ILE A 233 -2.66 -21.61 0.88
CA ILE A 233 -3.66 -22.65 0.56
C ILE A 233 -3.05 -24.00 0.18
N TYR A 234 -1.76 -24.02 -0.22
CA TYR A 234 -1.00 -25.21 -0.57
C TYR A 234 -0.34 -25.91 0.64
N ALA A 235 -0.45 -25.32 1.84
CA ALA A 235 0.13 -25.84 3.08
C ALA A 235 -0.91 -25.97 4.19
N LYS A 236 -0.76 -26.98 5.05
CA LYS A 236 -1.57 -27.11 6.25
C LYS A 236 -1.18 -26.01 7.26
N ARG A 237 -2.15 -25.49 8.03
CA ARG A 237 -1.88 -24.44 9.05
C ARG A 237 -0.70 -24.77 9.97
N GLY A 238 -0.60 -26.00 10.46
CA GLY A 238 0.53 -26.43 11.28
C GLY A 238 1.89 -26.32 10.57
N GLN A 239 1.95 -26.57 9.27
CA GLN A 239 3.17 -26.39 8.47
C GLN A 239 3.56 -24.90 8.35
N VAL A 240 2.58 -24.02 8.20
CA VAL A 240 2.82 -22.57 8.16
C VAL A 240 3.36 -22.08 9.50
N ILE A 241 2.75 -22.50 10.62
CA ILE A 241 3.22 -22.18 11.97
C ILE A 241 4.64 -22.68 12.18
N SER A 242 4.93 -23.94 11.82
CA SER A 242 6.29 -24.50 11.92
C SER A 242 7.29 -23.74 11.05
N GLY A 243 6.87 -23.30 9.85
CA GLY A 243 7.71 -22.47 8.97
C GLY A 243 8.04 -21.13 9.60
N ILE A 244 7.07 -20.46 10.23
CA ILE A 244 7.30 -19.19 10.94
C ILE A 244 8.26 -19.40 12.12
N LYS A 245 8.08 -20.45 12.92
CA LYS A 245 9.02 -20.79 14.00
C LYS A 245 10.43 -21.10 13.47
N ALA A 246 10.54 -21.77 12.32
CA ALA A 246 11.82 -22.03 11.67
C ALA A 246 12.55 -20.76 11.19
N LEU A 247 11.86 -19.64 11.02
CA LEU A 247 12.48 -18.32 10.76
C LEU A 247 13.10 -17.70 12.02
N GLY A 248 12.93 -18.32 13.19
CA GLY A 248 13.51 -17.84 14.45
C GLY A 248 12.52 -17.15 15.39
N PHE A 249 11.23 -17.21 15.11
CA PHE A 249 10.21 -16.81 16.08
C PHE A 249 10.04 -17.88 17.16
N ASP A 250 10.01 -17.45 18.41
CA ASP A 250 9.84 -18.37 19.55
C ASP A 250 8.41 -18.89 19.62
N GLU A 251 7.43 -17.99 19.44
CA GLU A 251 6.01 -18.32 19.50
C GLU A 251 5.21 -17.70 18.36
N VAL A 252 4.11 -18.39 18.00
CA VAL A 252 3.15 -17.93 16.99
C VAL A 252 1.78 -17.84 17.63
N VAL A 253 1.17 -16.65 17.58
CA VAL A 253 -0.15 -16.37 18.18
C VAL A 253 -1.10 -15.85 17.11
N GLU A 254 -2.30 -16.40 17.07
CA GLU A 254 -3.35 -15.93 16.14
C GLU A 254 -3.99 -14.64 16.65
N VAL A 255 -4.00 -13.59 15.82
CA VAL A 255 -4.66 -12.32 16.14
C VAL A 255 -6.18 -12.45 16.23
N ALA A 256 -6.74 -13.57 15.75
CA ALA A 256 -8.15 -13.92 15.98
C ALA A 256 -8.52 -13.91 17.48
N LEU A 257 -7.64 -14.40 18.36
CA LEU A 257 -7.83 -14.30 19.81
C LEU A 257 -7.96 -12.83 20.27
N GLY A 258 -7.12 -11.95 19.72
CA GLY A 258 -7.24 -10.50 19.99
C GLY A 258 -8.57 -9.92 19.48
N ALA A 259 -9.10 -10.44 18.36
CA ALA A 259 -10.40 -10.02 17.86
C ALA A 259 -11.55 -10.45 18.78
N ASP A 260 -11.50 -11.66 19.35
CA ASP A 260 -12.49 -12.12 20.33
C ASP A 260 -12.45 -11.23 21.59
N MET A 261 -11.25 -10.90 22.08
CA MET A 261 -11.07 -9.99 23.22
C MET A 261 -11.59 -8.59 22.93
N THR A 262 -11.34 -8.05 21.73
CA THR A 262 -11.86 -6.75 21.29
C THR A 262 -13.38 -6.77 21.23
N THR A 263 -13.96 -7.78 20.57
CA THR A 263 -15.42 -7.94 20.45
C THR A 263 -16.11 -8.02 21.80
N TRP A 264 -15.53 -8.75 22.73
CA TRP A 264 -16.08 -8.84 24.10
C TRP A 264 -16.12 -7.47 24.79
N ARG A 265 -15.05 -6.68 24.71
CA ARG A 265 -14.99 -5.32 25.26
C ARG A 265 -15.94 -4.36 24.54
N GLU A 266 -15.96 -4.39 23.20
CA GLU A 266 -16.89 -3.58 22.40
C GLU A 266 -18.35 -3.90 22.72
N SER A 267 -18.68 -5.16 23.04
CA SER A 267 -20.03 -5.55 23.44
C SER A 267 -20.48 -4.92 24.78
N GLN A 268 -19.53 -4.73 25.70
CA GLN A 268 -19.78 -4.02 26.96
C GLN A 268 -19.93 -2.52 26.72
N GLU A 269 -19.02 -1.92 25.97
CA GLU A 269 -19.05 -0.51 25.60
C GLU A 269 -20.35 -0.15 24.84
N LEU A 270 -20.84 -1.05 23.97
CA LEU A 270 -22.11 -0.89 23.27
C LEU A 270 -23.31 -0.87 24.22
N ARG A 271 -23.31 -1.72 25.26
CA ARG A 271 -24.39 -1.73 26.28
C ARG A 271 -24.43 -0.42 27.06
N GLU A 272 -23.28 0.18 27.32
CA GLU A 272 -23.18 1.46 28.07
C GLU A 272 -23.56 2.65 27.18
N LYS A 273 -23.09 2.68 25.94
CA LYS A 273 -23.27 3.83 25.03
C LYS A 273 -24.54 3.77 24.17
N GLY A 274 -25.15 2.59 24.01
CA GLY A 274 -26.33 2.36 23.17
C GLY A 274 -26.07 2.33 21.67
N MET A 275 -25.06 3.04 21.17
CA MET A 275 -24.61 3.02 19.76
C MET A 275 -23.09 3.05 19.71
N LEU A 276 -22.51 2.21 18.86
CA LEU A 276 -21.06 2.08 18.73
C LEU A 276 -20.69 1.63 17.32
N THR A 277 -19.56 2.15 16.80
CA THR A 277 -18.85 1.58 15.65
C THR A 277 -17.53 0.95 16.11
N SER A 278 -17.12 -0.14 15.48
CA SER A 278 -15.88 -0.82 15.85
C SER A 278 -14.64 0.02 15.50
N SER A 279 -13.59 -0.08 16.35
CA SER A 279 -12.26 0.53 16.15
C SER A 279 -11.23 -0.44 15.55
N CYS A 280 -11.63 -1.64 15.10
CA CYS A 280 -10.72 -2.67 14.63
C CYS A 280 -9.91 -2.30 13.36
N CYS A 281 -10.38 -1.32 12.57
CA CYS A 281 -9.73 -0.85 11.36
C CYS A 281 -9.11 0.55 11.55
N PRO A 282 -7.77 0.69 11.64
CA PRO A 282 -7.13 2.00 11.85
C PRO A 282 -7.38 2.99 10.72
N ALA A 283 -7.56 2.53 9.49
CA ALA A 283 -7.93 3.40 8.37
C ALA A 283 -9.34 3.96 8.54
N PHE A 284 -10.28 3.18 9.05
CA PHE A 284 -11.64 3.65 9.35
C PHE A 284 -11.63 4.69 10.49
N VAL A 285 -10.92 4.40 11.57
CA VAL A 285 -10.79 5.36 12.69
C VAL A 285 -10.19 6.68 12.17
N SER A 286 -9.08 6.62 11.43
CA SER A 286 -8.45 7.81 10.85
C SER A 286 -9.37 8.54 9.85
N TYR A 287 -10.23 7.82 9.14
CA TYR A 287 -11.23 8.40 8.26
C TYR A 287 -12.28 9.20 9.04
N VAL A 288 -12.78 8.64 10.15
CA VAL A 288 -13.74 9.34 11.02
C VAL A 288 -13.08 10.55 11.68
N GLU A 289 -11.87 10.40 12.24
CA GLU A 289 -11.10 11.50 12.84
C GLU A 289 -10.96 12.72 11.91
N LYS A 290 -10.64 12.46 10.64
CA LYS A 290 -10.33 13.52 9.67
C LYS A 290 -11.56 14.11 8.98
N ASN A 291 -12.64 13.35 8.80
CA ASN A 291 -13.78 13.77 8.00
C ASN A 291 -15.08 13.93 8.79
N PHE A 292 -15.20 13.27 9.95
CA PHE A 292 -16.41 13.25 10.78
C PHE A 292 -16.08 13.32 12.27
N PRO A 293 -15.39 14.37 12.75
CA PRO A 293 -14.94 14.45 14.14
C PRO A 293 -16.09 14.36 15.13
N ASP A 294 -17.28 14.83 14.77
CA ASP A 294 -18.49 14.76 15.62
C ASP A 294 -18.96 13.30 15.85
N MET A 295 -18.52 12.36 15.02
CA MET A 295 -18.84 10.94 15.16
C MET A 295 -17.83 10.16 16.03
N LEU A 296 -16.72 10.78 16.44
CA LEU A 296 -15.71 10.14 17.29
C LEU A 296 -16.25 9.55 18.59
N PRO A 297 -17.21 10.18 19.31
CA PRO A 297 -17.78 9.59 20.53
C PRO A 297 -18.44 8.22 20.30
N TYR A 298 -18.86 7.93 19.07
CA TYR A 298 -19.48 6.65 18.70
C TYR A 298 -18.47 5.62 18.18
N VAL A 299 -17.21 5.98 18.01
CA VAL A 299 -16.15 5.02 17.70
C VAL A 299 -15.70 4.35 19.00
N SER A 300 -15.54 3.02 18.97
CA SER A 300 -15.05 2.28 20.12
C SER A 300 -13.69 2.81 20.59
N SER A 301 -13.54 2.94 21.90
CA SER A 301 -12.26 3.24 22.55
C SER A 301 -11.38 1.98 22.74
N THR A 302 -11.90 0.82 22.39
CA THR A 302 -11.21 -0.45 22.54
C THR A 302 -10.05 -0.58 21.55
N LEU A 303 -8.94 -1.14 22.01
CA LEU A 303 -7.77 -1.42 21.16
C LEU A 303 -8.13 -2.33 19.99
N SER A 304 -7.49 -2.11 18.86
CA SER A 304 -7.64 -3.02 17.71
C SER A 304 -7.20 -4.45 18.06
N PRO A 305 -7.68 -5.49 17.35
CA PRO A 305 -7.29 -6.88 17.60
C PRO A 305 -5.77 -7.10 17.66
N MET A 306 -5.02 -6.42 16.79
CA MET A 306 -3.57 -6.46 16.80
C MET A 306 -3.00 -5.87 18.09
N ALA A 307 -3.44 -4.69 18.48
CA ALA A 307 -2.98 -4.02 19.69
C ALA A 307 -3.43 -4.77 20.96
N MET A 308 -4.61 -5.38 20.94
CA MET A 308 -5.15 -6.15 22.05
C MET A 308 -4.30 -7.41 22.33
N ILE A 309 -3.97 -8.20 21.28
CA ILE A 309 -3.15 -9.40 21.50
C ILE A 309 -1.75 -9.07 21.96
N GLY A 310 -1.17 -7.98 21.46
CA GLY A 310 0.16 -7.64 21.92
C GLY A 310 0.18 -7.07 23.32
N LYS A 311 -0.83 -6.32 23.72
CA LYS A 311 -0.98 -5.94 25.12
C LYS A 311 -1.07 -7.18 26.00
N HIS A 312 -1.86 -8.16 25.61
CA HIS A 312 -2.00 -9.43 26.32
C HIS A 312 -0.65 -10.17 26.46
N ILE A 313 0.12 -10.29 25.37
CA ILE A 313 1.45 -10.91 25.39
C ILE A 313 2.38 -10.14 26.36
N LYS A 314 2.38 -8.81 26.30
CA LYS A 314 3.22 -7.96 27.15
C LYS A 314 2.84 -8.00 28.63
N GLU A 315 1.59 -8.24 28.96
CA GLU A 315 1.13 -8.45 30.34
C GLU A 315 1.69 -9.77 30.90
N GLN A 316 1.88 -10.79 30.06
CA GLN A 316 2.46 -12.08 30.46
C GLN A 316 3.99 -12.07 30.45
N ASP A 317 4.60 -11.43 29.44
CA ASP A 317 6.06 -11.30 29.26
C ASP A 317 6.39 -9.85 28.85
N PRO A 318 6.74 -8.98 29.82
CA PRO A 318 7.08 -7.59 29.53
C PRO A 318 8.30 -7.42 28.61
N THR A 319 9.20 -8.41 28.57
CA THR A 319 10.41 -8.36 27.73
C THR A 319 10.14 -8.78 26.29
N ALA A 320 9.07 -9.53 26.04
CA ALA A 320 8.72 -10.06 24.72
C ALA A 320 8.73 -8.97 23.63
N LYS A 321 9.16 -9.32 22.45
CA LYS A 321 8.98 -8.51 21.24
C LYS A 321 7.85 -9.14 20.41
N VAL A 322 6.92 -8.32 19.95
CA VAL A 322 5.77 -8.81 19.19
C VAL A 322 5.84 -8.25 17.78
N VAL A 323 5.83 -9.13 16.80
CA VAL A 323 5.83 -8.80 15.36
C VAL A 323 4.50 -9.19 14.79
N PHE A 324 3.77 -8.21 14.26
CA PHE A 324 2.52 -8.48 13.54
C PHE A 324 2.82 -8.88 12.10
N ILE A 325 2.32 -10.02 11.67
CA ILE A 325 2.41 -10.53 10.30
C ILE A 325 1.02 -10.46 9.66
N GLY A 326 0.85 -9.54 8.70
CA GLY A 326 -0.45 -9.31 8.08
C GLY A 326 -0.41 -8.38 6.86
N PRO A 327 -1.44 -8.41 5.98
CA PRO A 327 -1.45 -7.68 4.71
C PRO A 327 -1.93 -6.22 4.83
N CYS A 328 -2.09 -5.68 6.05
CA CYS A 328 -2.77 -4.41 6.26
C CYS A 328 -1.80 -3.23 6.40
N THR A 329 -1.76 -2.34 5.40
CA THR A 329 -0.94 -1.12 5.41
C THR A 329 -1.31 -0.17 6.55
N ALA A 330 -2.62 -0.04 6.88
CA ALA A 330 -3.06 0.84 7.96
C ALA A 330 -2.56 0.39 9.34
N LYS A 331 -2.33 -0.92 9.54
CA LYS A 331 -1.73 -1.45 10.77
C LYS A 331 -0.28 -0.97 10.96
N LYS A 332 0.46 -0.74 9.89
CA LYS A 332 1.80 -0.13 9.96
C LYS A 332 1.73 1.31 10.48
N MET A 333 0.71 2.08 10.09
CA MET A 333 0.48 3.44 10.63
C MET A 333 0.06 3.42 12.10
N GLU A 334 -0.80 2.48 12.49
CA GLU A 334 -1.23 2.32 13.89
C GLU A 334 -0.03 2.13 14.82
N ILE A 335 0.92 1.28 14.43
CA ILE A 335 2.16 1.04 15.19
C ILE A 335 3.01 2.33 15.31
N ARG A 336 3.07 3.15 14.26
CA ARG A 336 3.88 4.39 14.26
C ARG A 336 3.28 5.50 15.11
N LYS A 337 1.95 5.63 15.13
CA LYS A 337 1.26 6.68 15.90
C LYS A 337 1.46 6.55 17.40
N GLY A 338 1.80 5.37 17.89
CA GLY A 338 2.22 5.17 19.27
C GLY A 338 1.13 5.43 20.32
N ASP A 339 -0.15 5.41 19.94
CA ASP A 339 -1.28 5.67 20.83
C ASP A 339 -1.38 4.59 21.93
N GLY A 340 -0.51 4.71 22.92
CA GLY A 340 -0.50 3.89 24.13
C GLY A 340 0.04 2.47 23.97
N CYS A 341 0.44 2.04 22.80
CA CYS A 341 0.96 0.69 22.55
C CYS A 341 2.47 0.68 22.24
N THR A 342 3.28 0.81 23.25
CA THR A 342 4.73 0.41 23.24
C THR A 342 4.92 -1.07 22.87
N VAL A 343 3.87 -1.75 22.47
CA VAL A 343 3.73 -3.19 22.40
C VAL A 343 4.19 -3.76 21.06
N TYR A 344 4.01 -3.01 19.97
CA TYR A 344 4.40 -3.44 18.65
C TYR A 344 5.38 -2.46 18.04
N ARG A 345 6.54 -2.93 17.70
CA ARG A 345 7.47 -2.10 16.94
C ARG A 345 7.43 -2.36 15.45
N GLN A 346 6.73 -3.44 14.99
CA GLN A 346 6.85 -3.78 13.57
C GLN A 346 5.70 -4.62 13.01
N CYS A 347 5.32 -4.29 11.78
CA CYS A 347 4.38 -5.02 10.94
C CYS A 347 5.10 -5.43 9.66
N THR A 348 5.06 -6.72 9.31
CA THR A 348 5.67 -7.24 8.08
C THR A 348 4.62 -7.66 7.08
N ASP A 349 4.96 -7.55 5.80
CA ASP A 349 4.17 -8.08 4.70
C ASP A 349 4.33 -9.60 4.59
N PHE A 350 3.32 -10.26 4.06
CA PHE A 350 3.40 -11.67 3.69
C PHE A 350 4.24 -11.89 2.44
#